data_0774a3935fe5b2a55e6d538096c320be
#
_entry.id   0774a3935fe5b2a55e6d538096c320be
#
_cell.length_a   1.000
_cell.length_b   1.000
_cell.length_c   1.000
_cell.angle_alpha   90.00
_cell.angle_beta   90.00
_cell.angle_gamma   90.00
#
_symmetry.space_group_name_H-M   'P 1'
#
loop_
_entity.id
_entity.type
_entity.pdbx_description
1 polymer ?
#
loop_
_entity_poly.entity_id
_entity_poly.type
_entity_poly.pdbx_seq_one_letter_code
_entity_poly.pdbx_strand_id
1 'polypeptide(L)'
;MIESFGDRATEDLYHGRFSARVKRFPKEILSAALRKMDMLNAACFLEDLKAPPGNKLEALRGDMKGFHSIRVNVRWRIVFEWRGGGAHDVSLVDYH
;
A
#
# COMPACT_ATOMS: atom_id res chain seq x y z
N MET A 1 6.67 -8.68 4.87
CA MET A 1 7.62 -7.55 4.91
C MET A 1 7.53 -6.75 3.62
N ILE A 2 7.62 -5.43 3.72
CA ILE A 2 7.73 -4.59 2.53
C ILE A 2 9.18 -4.69 2.04
N GLU A 3 9.35 -5.15 0.80
CA GLU A 3 10.67 -5.36 0.20
C GLU A 3 11.14 -4.18 -0.63
N SER A 4 10.21 -3.47 -1.28
CA SER A 4 10.54 -2.30 -2.09
C SER A 4 9.33 -1.41 -2.27
N PHE A 5 9.57 -0.18 -2.72
CA PHE A 5 8.53 0.80 -2.99
C PHE A 5 8.48 1.13 -4.47
N GLY A 6 7.30 1.40 -4.97
CA GLY A 6 7.10 1.73 -6.38
C GLY A 6 7.34 3.19 -6.69
N ASP A 7 7.35 4.06 -5.66
CA ASP A 7 7.66 5.48 -5.83
C ASP A 7 8.26 6.07 -4.56
N ARG A 8 8.95 7.18 -4.72
CA ARG A 8 9.66 7.82 -3.61
C ARG A 8 8.73 8.49 -2.61
N ALA A 9 7.57 8.97 -3.04
CA ALA A 9 6.63 9.61 -2.13
C ALA A 9 6.11 8.60 -1.09
N THR A 10 5.76 7.40 -1.55
CA THR A 10 5.31 6.32 -0.65
C THR A 10 6.44 5.90 0.28
N GLU A 11 7.64 5.75 -0.26
CA GLU A 11 8.81 5.39 0.53
C GLU A 11 9.09 6.42 1.61
N ASP A 12 9.09 7.71 1.24
CA ASP A 12 9.33 8.79 2.20
C ASP A 12 8.27 8.81 3.29
N LEU A 13 7.00 8.62 2.92
CA LEU A 13 5.91 8.57 3.89
C LEU A 13 6.13 7.46 4.89
N TYR A 14 6.44 6.25 4.42
CA TYR A 14 6.62 5.10 5.29
C TYR A 14 7.78 5.27 6.26
N HIS A 15 8.86 5.88 5.80
CA HIS A 15 10.06 6.10 6.61
C HIS A 15 10.02 7.39 7.43
N GLY A 16 8.90 8.10 7.42
CA GLY A 16 8.73 9.33 8.22
C GLY A 16 9.53 10.51 7.71
N ARG A 17 9.87 10.54 6.42
CA ARG A 17 10.58 11.66 5.82
C ARG A 17 9.60 12.71 5.34
N PHE A 18 9.76 13.95 5.80
CA PHE A 18 8.86 15.05 5.43
C PHE A 18 9.38 15.77 4.18
N SER A 19 9.35 15.07 3.06
CA SER A 19 9.76 15.64 1.78
C SER A 19 8.59 16.34 1.09
N ALA A 20 8.92 17.14 0.06
CA ALA A 20 7.88 17.77 -0.76
C ALA A 20 6.99 16.73 -1.44
N ARG A 21 7.53 15.54 -1.71
CA ARG A 21 6.76 14.45 -2.36
C ARG A 21 5.60 13.99 -1.51
N VAL A 22 5.77 13.95 -0.19
CA VAL A 22 4.72 13.49 0.74
C VAL A 22 3.55 14.46 0.76
N LYS A 23 3.80 15.73 0.48
CA LYS A 23 2.75 16.76 0.50
C LYS A 23 1.67 16.54 -0.55
N ARG A 24 1.94 15.72 -1.57
CA ARG A 24 0.91 15.42 -2.58
C ARG A 24 -0.20 14.53 -2.04
N PHE A 25 0.03 13.87 -0.90
CA PHE A 25 -1.00 13.06 -0.26
C PHE A 25 -1.85 13.92 0.66
N PRO A 26 -3.19 13.74 0.65
CA PRO A 26 -4.05 14.45 1.60
C PRO A 26 -3.66 14.11 3.04
N LYS A 27 -3.61 15.11 3.89
CA LYS A 27 -3.21 14.89 5.29
C LYS A 27 -4.14 13.91 6.00
N GLU A 28 -5.42 13.94 5.68
CA GLU A 28 -6.43 13.13 6.34
C GLU A 28 -6.28 11.62 6.10
N ILE A 29 -5.50 11.22 5.09
CA ILE A 29 -5.30 9.78 4.83
C ILE A 29 -3.99 9.25 5.39
N LEU A 30 -3.07 10.12 5.84
CA LEU A 30 -1.71 9.69 6.18
C LEU A 30 -1.69 8.66 7.30
N SER A 31 -2.45 8.90 8.36
CA SER A 31 -2.51 7.97 9.49
C SER A 31 -3.04 6.59 9.06
N ALA A 32 -4.12 6.57 8.30
CA ALA A 32 -4.70 5.32 7.81
C ALA A 32 -3.75 4.61 6.84
N ALA A 33 -3.08 5.36 5.97
CA ALA A 33 -2.13 4.80 5.01
C ALA A 33 -0.95 4.14 5.74
N LEU A 34 -0.40 4.81 6.75
CA LEU A 34 0.70 4.25 7.55
C LEU A 34 0.27 2.97 8.27
N ARG A 35 -0.93 2.97 8.85
CA ARG A 35 -1.46 1.81 9.54
C ARG A 35 -1.61 0.63 8.59
N LYS A 36 -2.10 0.88 7.37
CA LYS A 36 -2.25 -0.17 6.36
C LYS A 36 -0.91 -0.67 5.85
N MET A 37 0.07 0.22 5.71
CA MET A 37 1.42 -0.20 5.34
C MET A 37 2.07 -1.04 6.43
N ASP A 38 1.81 -0.74 7.70
CA ASP A 38 2.29 -1.58 8.80
C ASP A 38 1.68 -2.97 8.74
N MET A 39 0.38 -3.08 8.43
CA MET A 39 -0.26 -4.37 8.23
C MET A 39 0.40 -5.15 7.08
N LEU A 40 0.68 -4.46 5.99
CA LEU A 40 1.34 -5.07 4.84
C LEU A 40 2.74 -5.57 5.21
N ASN A 41 3.47 -4.77 5.98
CA ASN A 41 4.82 -5.13 6.42
C ASN A 41 4.81 -6.35 7.35
N ALA A 42 3.77 -6.48 8.16
CA ALA A 42 3.66 -7.57 9.13
C ALA A 42 3.11 -8.87 8.53
N ALA A 43 2.48 -8.80 7.36
CA ALA A 43 1.84 -9.96 6.75
C ALA A 43 2.88 -11.01 6.34
N CYS A 44 2.63 -12.27 6.72
CA CYS A 44 3.45 -13.42 6.31
C CYS A 44 2.88 -14.07 5.07
N PHE A 45 1.56 -14.03 4.92
CA PHE A 45 0.84 -14.58 3.77
C PHE A 45 -0.10 -13.52 3.21
N LEU A 46 -0.35 -13.59 1.92
CA LEU A 46 -1.25 -12.65 1.26
C LEU A 46 -2.65 -12.67 1.92
N GLU A 47 -3.11 -13.85 2.32
CA GLU A 47 -4.42 -14.01 2.97
C GLU A 47 -4.54 -13.22 4.27
N ASP A 48 -3.44 -12.92 4.94
CA ASP A 48 -3.46 -12.12 6.17
C ASP A 48 -4.09 -10.74 5.92
N LEU A 49 -4.01 -10.25 4.69
CA LEU A 49 -4.52 -8.93 4.32
C LEU A 49 -6.03 -8.92 4.04
N LYS A 50 -6.68 -10.07 4.11
CA LYS A 50 -8.14 -10.12 4.02
C LYS A 50 -8.82 -9.56 5.27
N ALA A 51 -8.11 -9.48 6.36
CA ALA A 51 -8.62 -8.92 7.61
C ALA A 51 -7.85 -7.65 7.96
N PRO A 52 -8.51 -6.59 8.39
CA PRO A 52 -9.98 -6.48 8.52
C PRO A 52 -10.67 -6.42 7.16
N PRO A 53 -11.97 -6.77 7.09
CA PRO A 53 -12.71 -6.77 5.82
C PRO A 53 -12.67 -5.44 5.07
N GLY A 54 -12.52 -4.35 5.81
CA GLY A 54 -12.40 -3.01 5.21
C GLY A 54 -11.19 -2.83 4.31
N ASN A 55 -10.19 -3.72 4.38
CA ASN A 55 -9.03 -3.69 3.48
C ASN A 55 -9.43 -3.94 2.04
N LYS A 56 -10.51 -4.67 1.79
CA LYS A 56 -10.97 -4.96 0.44
C LYS A 56 -9.83 -5.45 -0.46
N LEU A 57 -9.11 -6.47 0.00
CA LEU A 57 -8.01 -7.05 -0.76
C LEU A 57 -8.50 -7.48 -2.14
N GLU A 58 -7.87 -6.97 -3.18
CA GLU A 58 -8.22 -7.25 -4.57
C GLU A 58 -7.01 -7.62 -5.39
N ALA A 59 -7.16 -8.63 -6.26
CA ALA A 59 -6.17 -8.93 -7.27
C ALA A 59 -6.40 -8.01 -8.46
N LEU A 60 -5.35 -7.40 -8.98
CA LEU A 60 -5.43 -6.51 -10.12
C LEU A 60 -5.28 -7.30 -11.42
N ARG A 61 -5.69 -6.70 -12.54
CA ARG A 61 -5.75 -7.37 -13.84
C ARG A 61 -4.98 -6.59 -14.90
N GLY A 62 -4.87 -7.17 -16.10
CA GLY A 62 -4.21 -6.53 -17.21
C GLY A 62 -2.74 -6.34 -16.96
N ASP A 63 -2.25 -5.14 -17.17
CA ASP A 63 -0.83 -4.81 -16.99
C ASP A 63 -0.38 -4.96 -15.54
N MET A 64 -1.33 -4.99 -14.61
CA MET A 64 -1.04 -5.11 -13.19
C MET A 64 -1.25 -6.53 -12.67
N LYS A 65 -1.28 -7.51 -13.54
CA LYS A 65 -1.41 -8.91 -13.14
C LYS A 65 -0.27 -9.29 -12.19
N GLY A 66 -0.61 -9.91 -11.07
CA GLY A 66 0.36 -10.23 -10.02
C GLY A 66 0.39 -9.20 -8.91
N PHE A 67 -0.22 -8.04 -9.16
CA PHE A 67 -0.37 -7.01 -8.14
C PHE A 67 -1.71 -7.16 -7.43
N HIS A 68 -1.74 -6.64 -6.20
CA HIS A 68 -2.94 -6.59 -5.37
C HIS A 68 -3.08 -5.20 -4.80
N SER A 69 -4.25 -4.88 -4.26
CA SER A 69 -4.43 -3.63 -3.56
C SER A 69 -5.21 -3.84 -2.27
N ILE A 70 -4.93 -2.99 -1.28
CA ILE A 70 -5.74 -2.87 -0.07
C ILE A 70 -6.22 -1.44 0.04
N ARG A 71 -7.43 -1.27 0.58
CA ARG A 71 -8.10 0.02 0.62
C ARG A 71 -7.65 0.85 1.81
N VAL A 72 -7.33 2.12 1.57
CA VAL A 72 -7.10 3.11 2.63
C VAL A 72 -8.42 3.85 2.92
N ASN A 73 -9.05 4.36 1.86
CA ASN A 73 -10.39 4.97 1.94
C ASN A 73 -11.09 4.82 0.59
N VAL A 74 -12.17 5.57 0.34
CA VAL A 74 -12.94 5.42 -0.90
C VAL A 74 -12.14 5.74 -2.17
N ARG A 75 -11.06 6.52 -2.05
CA ARG A 75 -10.26 6.95 -3.20
C ARG A 75 -8.86 6.38 -3.22
N TRP A 76 -8.26 6.15 -2.06
CA TRP A 76 -6.85 5.80 -1.96
C TRP A 76 -6.66 4.33 -1.63
N ARG A 77 -5.73 3.71 -2.34
CA ARG A 77 -5.39 2.31 -2.14
C ARG A 77 -3.87 2.16 -2.10
N ILE A 78 -3.43 1.10 -1.45
CA ILE A 78 -2.03 0.70 -1.49
C ILE A 78 -1.94 -0.47 -2.46
N VAL A 79 -1.13 -0.29 -3.51
CA VAL A 79 -0.91 -1.27 -4.58
C VAL A 79 0.46 -1.89 -4.38
N PHE A 80 0.55 -3.20 -4.55
CA PHE A 80 1.81 -3.92 -4.33
C PHE A 80 1.80 -5.23 -5.11
N GLU A 81 2.99 -5.73 -5.42
CA GLU A 81 3.14 -7.07 -5.98
C GLU A 81 3.54 -8.02 -4.86
N TRP A 82 2.79 -9.12 -4.70
CA TRP A 82 3.10 -10.10 -3.68
C TRP A 82 3.90 -11.25 -4.31
N ARG A 83 5.12 -11.45 -3.84
CA ARG A 83 5.95 -12.58 -4.27
C ARG A 83 6.99 -12.89 -3.21
N GLY A 84 7.35 -14.17 -3.11
CA GLY A 84 8.37 -14.59 -2.15
C GLY A 84 8.00 -14.30 -0.70
N GLY A 85 6.70 -14.21 -0.39
CA GLY A 85 6.26 -13.93 0.97
C GLY A 85 6.39 -12.46 1.37
N GLY A 86 6.58 -11.56 0.41
CA GLY A 86 6.71 -10.14 0.70
C GLY A 86 6.02 -9.24 -0.32
N ALA A 87 5.92 -7.97 0.03
CA ALA A 87 5.30 -6.94 -0.80
C ALA A 87 6.37 -6.14 -1.54
N HIS A 88 6.26 -6.08 -2.86
CA HIS A 88 7.20 -5.38 -3.73
C HIS A 88 6.50 -4.23 -4.45
N ASP A 89 7.27 -3.20 -4.77
CA ASP A 89 6.80 -2.03 -5.54
C ASP A 89 5.57 -1.39 -4.91
N VAL A 90 5.61 -1.22 -3.59
CA VAL A 90 4.49 -0.68 -2.82
C VAL A 90 4.26 0.79 -3.18
N SER A 91 3.03 1.14 -3.54
CA SER A 91 2.66 2.51 -3.91
C SER A 91 1.30 2.89 -3.32
N LEU A 92 1.22 4.11 -2.80
CA LEU A 92 -0.04 4.70 -2.35
C LEU A 92 -0.62 5.51 -3.50
N VAL A 93 -1.77 5.09 -4.02
CA VAL A 93 -2.31 5.66 -5.26
C VAL A 93 -3.75 6.15 -5.07
N ASP A 94 -4.11 7.17 -5.85
CA ASP A 94 -5.49 7.67 -5.95
C ASP A 94 -6.20 6.78 -6.96
N TYR A 95 -7.11 5.98 -6.46
CA TYR A 95 -7.70 4.88 -7.23
C TYR A 95 -9.21 5.09 -7.36
N HIS A 96 -9.63 5.58 -8.49
CA HIS A 96 -11.06 5.79 -8.75
C HIS A 96 -11.42 5.62 -10.23
#